data_3e0311f4bf87b58fe0f4786b7e493b58
#
_entry.id   3e0311f4bf87b58fe0f4786b7e493b58
#
_cell.length_a   1.000
_cell.length_b   1.000
_cell.length_c   1.000
_cell.angle_alpha   90.00
_cell.angle_beta   90.00
_cell.angle_gamma   90.00
#
_symmetry.space_group_name_H-M   'P 1'
#
loop_
_entity.id
_entity.type
_entity.pdbx_description
1 polymer ?
#
loop_
_entity_poly.entity_id
_entity_poly.type
_entity_poly.pdbx_seq_one_letter_code
_entity_poly.pdbx_strand_id
1 'polypeptide(L)'
;MKLFKRVLAMAVSAALLCPITAYAAPEDDTIAILRQVLEQQQAATDLNAFYDFDITVSGSALETETMTVRLEMNTKMNGMNDPDNMKMMSYMRVTDATGTEVTGTMYYVDGYSYVDMLGQKQRTAMPMDQMMSTMDLASLDAAGSVDKTMEMLKEVGRRPEGDDFVITYTMDTSALNALVDEVFVAAGLGEVMDEIGFEIGSVKGEYVINPEGQCVKERMKMIMDMDAEGETLRITIDGDVGIADPGQPVEVPMPNPAEYTDI
;
A
#
# COMPACT_ATOMS: atom_id res chain seq x y z
N MET A 1 -10.29 -14.39 -17.67
CA MET A 1 -11.03 -13.26 -17.05
C MET A 1 -11.18 -13.37 -15.52
N LYS A 2 -11.51 -14.54 -14.95
CA LYS A 2 -11.58 -14.69 -13.48
C LYS A 2 -10.21 -14.61 -12.80
N LEU A 3 -9.19 -15.27 -13.34
CA LEU A 3 -7.81 -15.23 -12.86
C LEU A 3 -7.26 -13.80 -12.86
N PHE A 4 -7.44 -13.07 -13.95
CA PHE A 4 -7.00 -11.68 -14.08
C PHE A 4 -7.58 -10.76 -13.00
N LYS A 5 -8.88 -10.86 -12.67
CA LYS A 5 -9.49 -10.06 -11.60
C LYS A 5 -8.89 -10.38 -10.22
N ARG A 6 -8.51 -11.64 -9.96
CA ARG A 6 -7.83 -12.03 -8.73
C ARG A 6 -6.41 -11.50 -8.68
N VAL A 7 -5.66 -11.59 -9.79
CA VAL A 7 -4.30 -11.05 -9.92
C VAL A 7 -4.27 -9.55 -9.70
N LEU A 8 -5.16 -8.80 -10.35
CA LEU A 8 -5.24 -7.35 -10.19
C LEU A 8 -5.61 -6.96 -8.74
N ALA A 9 -6.55 -7.67 -8.12
CA ALA A 9 -6.91 -7.43 -6.72
C ALA A 9 -5.72 -7.67 -5.78
N MET A 10 -4.94 -8.76 -5.99
CA MET A 10 -3.73 -9.03 -5.20
C MET A 10 -2.62 -8.01 -5.47
N ALA A 11 -2.40 -7.59 -6.71
CA ALA A 11 -1.40 -6.57 -7.03
C ALA A 11 -1.72 -5.22 -6.38
N VAL A 12 -2.99 -4.81 -6.40
CA VAL A 12 -3.45 -3.59 -5.69
C VAL A 12 -3.30 -3.76 -4.17
N SER A 13 -3.66 -4.93 -3.63
CA SER A 13 -3.48 -5.22 -2.20
C SER A 13 -2.01 -5.23 -1.82
N ALA A 14 -1.12 -5.83 -2.63
CA ALA A 14 0.32 -5.83 -2.39
C ALA A 14 0.92 -4.42 -2.45
N ALA A 15 0.45 -3.57 -3.37
CA ALA A 15 0.89 -2.16 -3.43
C ALA A 15 0.45 -1.36 -2.20
N LEU A 16 -0.71 -1.70 -1.61
CA LEU A 16 -1.21 -1.10 -0.38
C LEU A 16 -0.60 -1.73 0.88
N LEU A 17 -0.07 -2.96 0.77
CA LEU A 17 0.58 -3.71 1.85
C LEU A 17 2.07 -3.37 2.00
N CYS A 18 2.64 -2.45 1.22
CA CYS A 18 3.97 -1.96 1.48
C CYS A 18 3.94 -0.96 2.63
N PRO A 19 3.84 -1.40 3.87
CA PRO A 19 4.16 -0.58 5.00
C PRO A 19 5.67 -0.46 5.01
N ILE A 20 6.03 0.69 5.02
CA ILE A 20 7.33 1.23 5.19
C ILE A 20 7.80 0.86 6.59
N THR A 21 8.58 -0.18 6.73
CA THR A 21 9.23 -0.43 8.01
C THR A 21 10.57 -1.13 7.82
N ALA A 22 11.61 -0.68 8.45
CA ALA A 22 12.96 -1.11 8.20
C ALA A 22 13.89 -1.14 9.43
N TYR A 23 14.77 -2.12 9.62
CA TYR A 23 15.96 -2.11 10.52
C TYR A 23 17.00 -3.16 10.07
N ALA A 24 18.25 -3.09 10.24
CA ALA A 24 19.37 -2.51 10.92
C ALA A 24 20.69 -2.82 10.22
N ALA A 25 21.63 -1.94 10.31
CA ALA A 25 23.05 -2.25 10.50
C ALA A 25 23.73 -1.04 11.16
N PRO A 26 24.71 -1.19 12.04
CA PRO A 26 25.19 -0.11 12.88
C PRO A 26 26.19 0.78 12.14
N GLU A 27 26.28 2.01 12.58
CA GLU A 27 27.32 3.04 12.34
C GLU A 27 27.14 4.01 11.18
N ASP A 28 26.08 3.95 10.38
CA ASP A 28 25.79 5.02 9.41
C ASP A 28 24.62 5.87 9.93
N ASP A 29 24.76 7.19 9.96
CA ASP A 29 23.69 8.15 10.26
C ASP A 29 22.43 7.90 9.42
N THR A 30 22.58 7.35 8.21
CA THR A 30 21.51 6.99 7.28
C THR A 30 20.49 6.04 7.89
N ILE A 31 20.96 5.01 8.58
CA ILE A 31 20.10 3.99 9.21
C ILE A 31 19.34 4.59 10.40
N ALA A 32 20.03 5.42 11.20
CA ALA A 32 19.39 6.10 12.33
C ALA A 32 18.30 7.08 11.85
N ILE A 33 18.55 7.81 10.76
CA ILE A 33 17.57 8.71 10.13
C ILE A 33 16.39 7.90 9.61
N LEU A 34 16.63 6.81 8.90
CA LEU A 34 15.57 5.97 8.37
C LEU A 34 14.68 5.42 9.47
N ARG A 35 15.27 4.93 10.57
CA ARG A 35 14.49 4.52 11.75
C ARG A 35 13.60 5.64 12.27
N GLN A 36 14.17 6.83 12.46
CA GLN A 36 13.43 7.98 12.95
C GLN A 36 12.25 8.33 12.03
N VAL A 37 12.46 8.30 10.72
CA VAL A 37 11.39 8.54 9.72
C VAL A 37 10.26 7.54 9.89
N LEU A 38 10.57 6.27 10.05
CA LEU A 38 9.59 5.19 10.17
C LEU A 38 8.84 5.25 11.50
N GLU A 39 9.55 5.54 12.59
CA GLU A 39 8.92 5.78 13.89
C GLU A 39 7.97 6.98 13.85
N GLN A 40 8.33 8.04 13.13
CA GLN A 40 7.46 9.21 12.91
C GLN A 40 6.22 8.83 12.10
N GLN A 41 6.36 8.04 11.05
CA GLN A 41 5.24 7.56 10.24
C GLN A 41 4.31 6.65 11.04
N GLN A 42 4.86 5.71 11.83
CA GLN A 42 4.08 4.83 12.70
C GLN A 42 3.36 5.62 13.83
N ALA A 43 3.95 6.69 14.31
CA ALA A 43 3.36 7.56 15.34
C ALA A 43 2.39 8.61 14.74
N ALA A 44 2.26 8.68 13.43
CA ALA A 44 1.39 9.66 12.79
C ALA A 44 -0.08 9.43 13.18
N THR A 45 -0.76 10.52 13.53
CA THR A 45 -2.18 10.50 13.86
C THR A 45 -3.05 10.85 12.66
N ASP A 46 -2.46 11.51 11.69
CA ASP A 46 -3.12 12.03 10.50
C ASP A 46 -2.28 11.72 9.27
N LEU A 47 -2.92 11.46 8.13
CA LEU A 47 -2.26 11.15 6.86
C LEU A 47 -2.97 11.85 5.71
N ASN A 48 -2.19 12.50 4.84
CA ASN A 48 -2.61 12.98 3.53
C ASN A 48 -1.62 12.44 2.48
N ALA A 49 -1.98 11.33 1.83
CA ALA A 49 -1.10 10.63 0.91
C ALA A 49 -1.68 10.55 -0.50
N PHE A 50 -0.79 10.63 -1.48
CA PHE A 50 -1.06 10.50 -2.90
C PHE A 50 -0.27 9.30 -3.43
N TYR A 51 -0.94 8.37 -4.05
CA TYR A 51 -0.37 7.18 -4.65
C TYR A 51 -0.49 7.28 -6.16
N ASP A 52 0.56 6.94 -6.88
CA ASP A 52 0.59 6.89 -8.34
C ASP A 52 1.44 5.67 -8.75
N PHE A 53 0.77 4.60 -9.16
CA PHE A 53 1.40 3.33 -9.49
C PHE A 53 1.06 2.88 -10.91
N ASP A 54 2.09 2.48 -11.64
CA ASP A 54 1.95 1.67 -12.85
C ASP A 54 2.10 0.18 -12.50
N ILE A 55 1.03 -0.58 -12.72
CA ILE A 55 0.99 -2.02 -12.50
C ILE A 55 1.03 -2.70 -13.86
N THR A 56 2.14 -3.36 -14.15
CA THR A 56 2.33 -4.10 -15.41
C THR A 56 2.26 -5.59 -15.14
N VAL A 57 1.37 -6.28 -15.86
CA VAL A 57 1.25 -7.74 -15.83
C VAL A 57 1.72 -8.28 -17.18
N SER A 58 2.64 -9.23 -17.16
CA SER A 58 3.16 -9.92 -18.34
C SER A 58 3.19 -11.43 -18.12
N GLY A 59 3.10 -12.21 -19.18
CA GLY A 59 3.18 -13.66 -19.09
C GLY A 59 2.33 -14.40 -20.13
N SER A 60 2.49 -15.72 -20.18
CA SER A 60 1.87 -16.59 -21.19
C SER A 60 0.34 -16.72 -21.03
N ALA A 61 -0.19 -16.42 -19.84
CA ALA A 61 -1.63 -16.46 -19.55
C ALA A 61 -2.43 -15.30 -20.17
N LEU A 62 -1.75 -14.31 -20.74
CA LEU A 62 -2.42 -13.13 -21.32
C LEU A 62 -2.60 -13.29 -22.84
N GLU A 63 -3.78 -12.89 -23.35
CA GLU A 63 -4.03 -12.80 -24.80
C GLU A 63 -3.09 -11.78 -25.49
N THR A 64 -2.61 -10.80 -24.71
CA THR A 64 -1.54 -9.84 -25.08
C THR A 64 -0.33 -10.09 -24.19
N GLU A 65 0.89 -10.01 -24.73
CA GLU A 65 2.11 -10.28 -23.97
C GLU A 65 2.28 -9.41 -22.73
N THR A 66 1.62 -8.26 -22.65
CA THR A 66 1.73 -7.31 -21.54
C THR A 66 0.47 -6.47 -21.41
N MET A 67 0.05 -6.22 -20.18
CA MET A 67 -1.01 -5.27 -19.87
C MET A 67 -0.55 -4.34 -18.74
N THR A 68 -0.80 -3.05 -18.89
CA THR A 68 -0.49 -2.03 -17.87
C THR A 68 -1.78 -1.39 -17.40
N VAL A 69 -1.87 -1.19 -16.09
CA VAL A 69 -2.94 -0.47 -15.40
C VAL A 69 -2.29 0.61 -14.55
N ARG A 70 -2.76 1.85 -14.66
CA ARG A 70 -2.35 2.93 -13.76
C ARG A 70 -3.36 3.08 -12.65
N LEU A 71 -2.87 3.10 -11.41
CA LEU A 71 -3.62 3.35 -10.19
C LEU A 71 -3.19 4.69 -9.59
N GLU A 72 -4.09 5.65 -9.54
CA GLU A 72 -3.91 6.89 -8.80
C GLU A 72 -4.87 6.89 -7.60
N MET A 73 -4.37 7.21 -6.42
CA MET A 73 -5.21 7.29 -5.22
C MET A 73 -4.81 8.49 -4.36
N ASN A 74 -5.81 9.14 -3.77
CA ASN A 74 -5.60 10.14 -2.73
C ASN A 74 -6.31 9.70 -1.47
N THR A 75 -5.56 9.51 -0.40
CA THR A 75 -6.10 9.10 0.90
C THR A 75 -5.85 10.17 1.94
N LYS A 76 -6.91 10.56 2.64
CA LYS A 76 -6.88 11.44 3.81
C LYS A 76 -7.39 10.68 5.02
N MET A 77 -6.65 10.68 6.10
CA MET A 77 -7.02 10.06 7.37
C MET A 77 -6.76 11.03 8.50
N ASN A 78 -7.63 10.99 9.51
CA ASN A 78 -7.52 11.78 10.73
C ASN A 78 -7.89 10.90 11.92
N GLY A 79 -7.17 11.04 13.03
CA GLY A 79 -7.43 10.30 14.26
C GLY A 79 -7.02 8.84 14.19
N MET A 80 -5.95 8.49 13.48
CA MET A 80 -5.47 7.10 13.30
C MET A 80 -5.14 6.40 14.63
N ASN A 81 -4.82 7.18 15.68
CA ASN A 81 -4.57 6.69 17.03
C ASN A 81 -5.84 6.64 17.92
N ASP A 82 -6.99 7.02 17.41
CA ASP A 82 -8.28 7.01 18.10
C ASP A 82 -9.33 6.33 17.22
N PRO A 83 -9.41 4.98 17.25
CA PRO A 83 -10.30 4.21 16.39
C PRO A 83 -11.77 4.64 16.44
N ASP A 84 -12.25 5.11 17.61
CA ASP A 84 -13.64 5.53 17.78
C ASP A 84 -13.97 6.86 17.06
N ASN A 85 -12.95 7.67 16.79
CA ASN A 85 -13.10 8.98 16.15
C ASN A 85 -12.37 9.07 14.79
N MET A 86 -11.79 7.97 14.33
CA MET A 86 -11.07 7.93 13.04
C MET A 86 -12.00 8.28 11.89
N LYS A 87 -11.47 9.11 10.99
CA LYS A 87 -12.13 9.44 9.72
C LYS A 87 -11.18 9.17 8.57
N MET A 88 -11.72 8.67 7.49
CA MET A 88 -10.95 8.41 6.27
C MET A 88 -11.74 8.83 5.04
N MET A 89 -11.03 9.35 4.06
CA MET A 89 -11.50 9.48 2.68
C MET A 89 -10.42 8.92 1.76
N SER A 90 -10.81 8.11 0.81
CA SER A 90 -9.93 7.64 -0.26
C SER A 90 -10.64 7.84 -1.59
N TYR A 91 -10.02 8.60 -2.48
CA TYR A 91 -10.40 8.71 -3.89
C TYR A 91 -9.45 7.83 -4.71
N MET A 92 -10.01 7.04 -5.62
CA MET A 92 -9.25 6.15 -6.49
C MET A 92 -9.62 6.38 -7.94
N ARG A 93 -8.62 6.34 -8.82
CA ARG A 93 -8.74 6.28 -10.28
C ARG A 93 -7.91 5.13 -10.79
N VAL A 94 -8.52 4.27 -11.58
CA VAL A 94 -7.84 3.18 -12.29
C VAL A 94 -8.00 3.44 -13.79
N THR A 95 -6.87 3.50 -14.51
CA THR A 95 -6.84 3.67 -15.96
C THR A 95 -6.23 2.42 -16.59
N ASP A 96 -6.97 1.78 -17.48
CA ASP A 96 -6.48 0.60 -18.20
C ASP A 96 -5.62 0.96 -19.42
N ALA A 97 -5.02 -0.04 -20.08
CA ALA A 97 -4.17 0.12 -21.25
C ALA A 97 -4.90 0.73 -22.46
N THR A 98 -6.23 0.76 -22.45
CA THR A 98 -7.06 1.39 -23.52
C THR A 98 -7.37 2.85 -23.22
N GLY A 99 -7.01 3.34 -22.02
CA GLY A 99 -7.36 4.66 -21.52
C GLY A 99 -8.76 4.73 -20.89
N THR A 100 -9.39 3.58 -20.64
CA THR A 100 -10.68 3.54 -19.93
C THR A 100 -10.44 3.81 -18.45
N GLU A 101 -11.16 4.79 -17.91
CA GLU A 101 -11.04 5.17 -16.51
C GLU A 101 -12.20 4.64 -15.66
N VAL A 102 -11.88 4.13 -14.48
CA VAL A 102 -12.83 3.82 -13.41
C VAL A 102 -12.44 4.63 -12.21
N THR A 103 -13.40 5.38 -11.65
CA THR A 103 -13.17 6.17 -10.44
C THR A 103 -14.09 5.72 -9.31
N GLY A 104 -13.61 5.87 -8.08
CA GLY A 104 -14.37 5.60 -6.90
C GLY A 104 -13.94 6.51 -5.74
N THR A 105 -14.86 6.76 -4.82
CA THR A 105 -14.55 7.43 -3.56
C THR A 105 -15.13 6.60 -2.42
N MET A 106 -14.32 6.39 -1.40
CA MET A 106 -14.73 5.73 -0.17
C MET A 106 -14.54 6.70 0.99
N TYR A 107 -15.49 6.71 1.92
CA TYR A 107 -15.34 7.38 3.20
C TYR A 107 -15.60 6.38 4.33
N TYR A 108 -14.90 6.58 5.43
CA TYR A 108 -15.25 5.98 6.71
C TYR A 108 -15.41 7.08 7.75
N VAL A 109 -16.57 7.11 8.39
CA VAL A 109 -16.89 8.11 9.39
C VAL A 109 -18.05 7.65 10.27
N ASP A 110 -17.92 7.89 11.58
CA ASP A 110 -18.97 7.62 12.58
C ASP A 110 -19.54 6.19 12.52
N GLY A 111 -18.69 5.19 12.25
CA GLY A 111 -19.07 3.78 12.16
C GLY A 111 -19.81 3.39 10.87
N TYR A 112 -19.70 4.20 9.82
CA TYR A 112 -20.24 3.90 8.50
C TYR A 112 -19.18 3.97 7.41
N SER A 113 -19.24 3.00 6.51
CA SER A 113 -18.56 3.04 5.22
C SER A 113 -19.49 3.61 4.17
N TYR A 114 -19.03 4.60 3.41
CA TYR A 114 -19.71 5.21 2.27
C TYR A 114 -18.88 4.93 1.02
N VAL A 115 -19.50 4.38 -0.01
CA VAL A 115 -18.84 4.07 -1.28
C VAL A 115 -19.60 4.75 -2.42
N ASP A 116 -18.89 5.53 -3.22
CA ASP A 116 -19.36 6.08 -4.49
C ASP A 116 -18.50 5.47 -5.60
N MET A 117 -19.05 4.52 -6.33
CA MET A 117 -18.36 3.86 -7.43
C MET A 117 -19.26 3.80 -8.65
N LEU A 118 -18.76 4.30 -9.79
CA LEU A 118 -19.49 4.34 -11.04
C LEU A 118 -20.87 5.06 -10.92
N GLY A 119 -20.97 6.06 -10.04
CA GLY A 119 -22.19 6.80 -9.76
C GLY A 119 -23.21 6.06 -8.87
N GLN A 120 -22.86 4.90 -8.34
CA GLN A 120 -23.65 4.19 -7.32
C GLN A 120 -23.17 4.58 -5.94
N LYS A 121 -24.03 5.24 -5.17
CA LYS A 121 -23.74 5.69 -3.81
C LYS A 121 -24.41 4.78 -2.79
N GLN A 122 -23.61 4.07 -2.02
CA GLN A 122 -24.06 3.10 -1.01
C GLN A 122 -23.41 3.40 0.33
N ARG A 123 -24.13 3.18 1.42
CA ARG A 123 -23.55 3.18 2.77
C ARG A 123 -23.93 1.93 3.54
N THR A 124 -23.00 1.49 4.35
CA THR A 124 -23.14 0.31 5.20
C THR A 124 -22.70 0.67 6.61
N ALA A 125 -23.47 0.27 7.61
CA ALA A 125 -22.98 0.31 8.98
C ALA A 125 -21.78 -0.68 9.10
N MET A 126 -20.64 -0.15 9.48
CA MET A 126 -19.39 -0.92 9.56
C MET A 126 -18.68 -0.50 10.85
N PRO A 127 -18.88 -1.21 11.95
CA PRO A 127 -18.11 -0.97 13.17
C PRO A 127 -16.62 -1.01 12.91
N MET A 128 -15.82 -0.26 13.67
CA MET A 128 -14.39 -0.12 13.47
C MET A 128 -13.65 -1.46 13.51
N ASP A 129 -14.02 -2.35 14.42
CA ASP A 129 -13.45 -3.71 14.53
C ASP A 129 -13.68 -4.53 13.25
N GLN A 130 -14.85 -4.37 12.62
CA GLN A 130 -15.13 -4.99 11.33
C GLN A 130 -14.33 -4.33 10.20
N MET A 131 -14.18 -3.01 10.20
CA MET A 131 -13.36 -2.31 9.22
C MET A 131 -11.90 -2.72 9.36
N MET A 132 -11.36 -2.74 10.58
CA MET A 132 -9.99 -3.17 10.85
C MET A 132 -9.75 -4.62 10.43
N SER A 133 -10.71 -5.51 10.67
CA SER A 133 -10.61 -6.90 10.22
C SER A 133 -10.73 -7.07 8.71
N THR A 134 -11.52 -6.23 8.03
CA THR A 134 -11.67 -6.25 6.57
C THR A 134 -10.41 -5.73 5.86
N MET A 135 -9.74 -4.76 6.45
CA MET A 135 -8.46 -4.24 5.96
C MET A 135 -7.27 -5.10 6.42
N ASP A 136 -7.53 -6.10 7.27
CA ASP A 136 -6.52 -6.94 7.93
C ASP A 136 -5.35 -6.16 8.57
N LEU A 137 -5.67 -4.95 9.06
CA LEU A 137 -4.70 -4.07 9.69
C LEU A 137 -4.11 -4.68 10.97
N ALA A 138 -4.81 -5.65 11.59
CA ALA A 138 -4.29 -6.37 12.75
C ALA A 138 -3.13 -7.32 12.40
N SER A 139 -3.13 -7.89 11.18
CA SER A 139 -1.98 -8.67 10.68
C SER A 139 -0.86 -7.76 10.20
N LEU A 140 -1.18 -6.56 9.69
CA LEU A 140 -0.21 -5.52 9.39
C LEU A 140 0.52 -5.01 10.64
N ASP A 141 -0.14 -4.94 11.80
CA ASP A 141 0.50 -4.57 13.07
C ASP A 141 1.60 -5.57 13.47
N ALA A 142 1.39 -6.86 13.23
CA ALA A 142 2.41 -7.88 13.47
C ALA A 142 3.54 -7.87 12.43
N ALA A 143 3.23 -7.55 11.18
CA ALA A 143 4.18 -7.39 10.08
C ALA A 143 4.88 -6.02 10.13
N GLY A 144 4.18 -5.00 10.58
CA GLY A 144 4.55 -3.60 10.53
C GLY A 144 5.38 -3.07 11.69
N SER A 145 6.01 -3.91 12.52
CA SER A 145 6.96 -3.34 13.49
C SER A 145 8.18 -2.79 12.76
N VAL A 146 8.58 -1.55 13.09
CA VAL A 146 9.79 -0.91 12.58
C VAL A 146 10.97 -1.89 12.63
N ASP A 147 11.11 -2.68 13.68
CA ASP A 147 12.18 -3.65 13.83
C ASP A 147 12.15 -4.78 12.76
N LYS A 148 11.02 -5.41 12.51
CA LYS A 148 10.91 -6.50 11.52
C LYS A 148 11.31 -6.05 10.11
N THR A 149 10.84 -4.90 9.69
CA THR A 149 11.15 -4.45 8.34
C THR A 149 12.60 -3.97 8.23
N MET A 150 13.17 -3.40 9.30
CA MET A 150 14.58 -3.09 9.31
C MET A 150 15.45 -4.36 9.22
N GLU A 151 15.02 -5.49 9.72
CA GLU A 151 15.69 -6.79 9.52
C GLU A 151 15.65 -7.26 8.05
N MET A 152 14.66 -6.82 7.28
CA MET A 152 14.52 -7.18 5.85
C MET A 152 15.30 -6.27 4.91
N LEU A 153 15.83 -5.12 5.38
CA LEU A 153 16.60 -4.24 4.49
C LEU A 153 17.98 -4.79 4.16
N LYS A 154 18.30 -4.57 2.91
CA LYS A 154 19.64 -4.75 2.35
C LYS A 154 20.02 -3.51 1.56
N GLU A 155 21.32 -3.30 1.35
CA GLU A 155 21.87 -2.27 0.45
C GLU A 155 21.28 -0.88 0.69
N VAL A 156 21.29 -0.41 1.93
CA VAL A 156 20.86 0.94 2.24
C VAL A 156 21.92 1.95 1.84
N GLY A 157 21.51 2.98 1.08
CA GLY A 157 22.38 4.05 0.62
C GLY A 157 21.76 5.43 0.84
N ARG A 158 22.55 6.50 0.68
CA ARG A 158 22.09 7.88 0.78
C ARG A 158 22.68 8.74 -0.32
N ARG A 159 21.86 9.63 -0.90
CA ARG A 159 22.29 10.64 -1.88
C ARG A 159 21.54 11.96 -1.69
N PRO A 160 22.14 13.12 -2.05
CA PRO A 160 21.42 14.39 -2.08
C PRO A 160 20.43 14.44 -3.26
N GLU A 161 19.32 15.17 -3.09
CA GLU A 161 18.36 15.49 -4.16
C GLU A 161 17.79 16.90 -3.94
N GLY A 162 18.46 17.92 -4.49
CA GLY A 162 18.14 19.34 -4.22
C GLY A 162 18.45 19.71 -2.77
N ASP A 163 17.46 20.26 -2.07
CA ASP A 163 17.55 20.56 -0.64
C ASP A 163 17.24 19.33 0.23
N ASP A 164 16.63 18.30 -0.35
CA ASP A 164 16.29 17.04 0.29
C ASP A 164 17.46 16.05 0.21
N PHE A 165 17.28 14.89 0.84
CA PHE A 165 18.12 13.72 0.57
C PHE A 165 17.27 12.47 0.38
N VAL A 166 17.83 11.53 -0.34
CA VAL A 166 17.17 10.26 -0.65
C VAL A 166 17.90 9.13 0.05
N ILE A 167 17.13 8.29 0.75
CA ILE A 167 17.59 7.01 1.26
C ILE A 167 17.11 5.93 0.29
N THR A 168 18.05 5.22 -0.33
CA THR A 168 17.76 4.09 -1.21
C THR A 168 17.83 2.79 -0.43
N TYR A 169 17.02 1.79 -0.79
CA TYR A 169 17.07 0.47 -0.17
C TYR A 169 16.68 -0.65 -1.13
N THR A 170 17.12 -1.86 -0.81
CA THR A 170 16.56 -3.12 -1.31
C THR A 170 16.08 -3.97 -0.15
N MET A 171 15.14 -4.90 -0.39
CA MET A 171 14.64 -5.79 0.65
C MET A 171 15.12 -7.23 0.47
N ASP A 172 15.22 -7.96 1.57
CA ASP A 172 15.41 -9.41 1.56
C ASP A 172 14.10 -10.08 1.15
N THR A 173 14.04 -10.52 -0.09
CA THR A 173 12.83 -11.14 -0.63
C THR A 173 12.50 -12.48 0.03
N SER A 174 13.49 -13.19 0.57
CA SER A 174 13.23 -14.44 1.30
C SER A 174 12.49 -14.19 2.61
N ALA A 175 12.92 -13.16 3.38
CA ALA A 175 12.24 -12.76 4.61
C ALA A 175 10.86 -12.17 4.31
N LEU A 176 10.73 -11.41 3.21
CA LEU A 176 9.46 -10.81 2.79
C LEU A 176 8.45 -11.89 2.34
N ASN A 177 8.88 -12.88 1.55
CA ASN A 177 8.02 -14.01 1.16
C ASN A 177 7.54 -14.78 2.39
N ALA A 178 8.43 -15.09 3.35
CA ALA A 178 8.04 -15.78 4.57
C ALA A 178 7.00 -14.97 5.40
N LEU A 179 7.12 -13.65 5.44
CA LEU A 179 6.15 -12.77 6.10
C LEU A 179 4.80 -12.78 5.37
N VAL A 180 4.81 -12.70 4.05
CA VAL A 180 3.60 -12.76 3.22
C VAL A 180 2.88 -14.09 3.42
N ASP A 181 3.60 -15.20 3.43
CA ASP A 181 3.05 -16.54 3.72
C ASP A 181 2.40 -16.58 5.11
N GLU A 182 3.04 -16.03 6.13
CA GLU A 182 2.48 -15.95 7.49
C GLU A 182 1.16 -15.18 7.52
N VAL A 183 1.11 -14.02 6.84
CA VAL A 183 -0.10 -13.18 6.74
C VAL A 183 -1.22 -13.91 6.01
N PHE A 184 -0.95 -14.54 4.87
CA PHE A 184 -1.98 -15.25 4.10
C PHE A 184 -2.48 -16.52 4.82
N VAL A 185 -1.61 -17.22 5.52
CA VAL A 185 -2.01 -18.36 6.38
C VAL A 185 -2.91 -17.86 7.52
N ALA A 186 -2.57 -16.76 8.18
CA ALA A 186 -3.38 -16.16 9.24
C ALA A 186 -4.76 -15.70 8.71
N ALA A 187 -4.83 -15.20 7.48
CA ALA A 187 -6.07 -14.82 6.80
C ALA A 187 -6.89 -16.02 6.28
N GLY A 188 -6.42 -17.27 6.46
CA GLY A 188 -7.08 -18.46 5.94
C GLY A 188 -6.97 -18.65 4.42
N LEU A 189 -6.03 -17.98 3.78
CA LEU A 189 -5.79 -17.99 2.33
C LEU A 189 -4.55 -18.81 1.93
N GLY A 190 -3.91 -19.52 2.87
CA GLY A 190 -2.69 -20.30 2.61
C GLY A 190 -2.83 -21.31 1.47
N GLU A 191 -3.93 -22.09 1.44
CA GLU A 191 -4.18 -23.07 0.35
C GLU A 191 -4.28 -22.38 -1.03
N VAL A 192 -4.83 -21.15 -1.09
CA VAL A 192 -4.93 -20.38 -2.34
C VAL A 192 -3.54 -19.94 -2.81
N MET A 193 -2.66 -19.57 -1.88
CA MET A 193 -1.28 -19.16 -2.20
C MET A 193 -0.45 -20.34 -2.71
N ASP A 194 -0.63 -21.52 -2.13
CA ASP A 194 0.04 -22.76 -2.59
C ASP A 194 -0.40 -23.13 -4.01
N GLU A 195 -1.66 -22.88 -4.39
CA GLU A 195 -2.18 -23.14 -5.74
C GLU A 195 -1.66 -22.17 -6.79
N ILE A 196 -1.33 -20.93 -6.40
CA ILE A 196 -0.92 -19.87 -7.35
C ILE A 196 0.59 -19.62 -7.38
N GLY A 197 1.39 -20.33 -6.60
CA GLY A 197 2.85 -20.27 -6.62
C GLY A 197 3.41 -18.84 -6.56
N PHE A 198 2.92 -18.04 -5.61
CA PHE A 198 3.29 -16.63 -5.49
C PHE A 198 4.71 -16.45 -4.94
N GLU A 199 5.52 -15.58 -5.57
CA GLU A 199 6.86 -15.22 -5.11
C GLU A 199 7.16 -13.74 -5.36
N ILE A 200 7.68 -13.04 -4.35
CA ILE A 200 8.26 -11.70 -4.50
C ILE A 200 9.71 -11.85 -4.92
N GLY A 201 10.00 -11.49 -6.15
CA GLY A 201 11.33 -11.62 -6.76
C GLY A 201 12.27 -10.46 -6.44
N SER A 202 11.76 -9.23 -6.33
CA SER A 202 12.56 -8.07 -5.92
C SER A 202 11.71 -6.92 -5.37
N VAL A 203 12.24 -6.22 -4.37
CA VAL A 203 11.71 -4.93 -3.89
C VAL A 203 12.86 -3.95 -3.76
N LYS A 204 12.70 -2.78 -4.36
CA LYS A 204 13.62 -1.64 -4.26
C LYS A 204 12.81 -0.39 -3.98
N GLY A 205 13.36 0.50 -3.17
CA GLY A 205 12.68 1.76 -2.90
C GLY A 205 13.62 2.89 -2.55
N GLU A 206 13.02 4.07 -2.48
CA GLU A 206 13.68 5.32 -2.11
C GLU A 206 12.75 6.13 -1.21
N TYR A 207 13.26 6.62 -0.08
CA TYR A 207 12.61 7.64 0.73
C TYR A 207 13.21 9.00 0.43
N VAL A 208 12.38 9.96 0.06
CA VAL A 208 12.77 11.37 -0.06
C VAL A 208 12.48 12.06 1.26
N ILE A 209 13.54 12.55 1.89
CA ILE A 209 13.50 13.15 3.22
C ILE A 209 13.80 14.64 3.09
N ASN A 210 12.89 15.47 3.60
CA ASN A 210 13.05 16.91 3.62
C ASN A 210 14.10 17.37 4.66
N PRO A 211 14.51 18.66 4.66
CA PRO A 211 15.46 19.19 5.63
C PRO A 211 15.02 19.09 7.10
N GLU A 212 13.72 18.98 7.35
CA GLU A 212 13.13 18.79 8.67
C GLU A 212 13.20 17.32 9.15
N GLY A 213 13.72 16.40 8.31
CA GLY A 213 13.86 14.99 8.62
C GLY A 213 12.56 14.18 8.47
N GLN A 214 11.61 14.67 7.69
CA GLN A 214 10.34 14.01 7.43
C GLN A 214 10.32 13.37 6.03
N CYS A 215 9.72 12.19 5.90
CA CYS A 215 9.46 11.62 4.58
C CYS A 215 8.33 12.39 3.88
N VAL A 216 8.64 12.91 2.71
CA VAL A 216 7.68 13.62 1.85
C VAL A 216 7.30 12.82 0.62
N LYS A 217 8.09 11.81 0.27
CA LYS A 217 7.83 10.94 -0.88
C LYS A 217 8.53 9.58 -0.69
N GLU A 218 7.85 8.53 -1.12
CA GLU A 218 8.46 7.24 -1.36
C GLU A 218 8.34 6.88 -2.83
N ARG A 219 9.38 6.28 -3.38
CA ARG A 219 9.38 5.64 -4.70
C ARG A 219 9.61 4.17 -4.50
N MET A 220 8.83 3.33 -5.17
CA MET A 220 8.95 1.89 -5.01
C MET A 220 8.85 1.17 -6.34
N LYS A 221 9.66 0.11 -6.46
CA LYS A 221 9.52 -0.87 -7.52
C LYS A 221 9.52 -2.28 -6.94
N MET A 222 8.46 -3.03 -7.22
CA MET A 222 8.30 -4.42 -6.81
C MET A 222 8.10 -5.30 -8.04
N ILE A 223 8.72 -6.47 -8.02
CA ILE A 223 8.49 -7.53 -9.02
C ILE A 223 8.03 -8.77 -8.30
N MET A 224 6.91 -9.32 -8.74
CA MET A 224 6.31 -10.55 -8.23
C MET A 224 6.09 -11.52 -9.38
N ASP A 225 6.36 -12.78 -9.14
CA ASP A 225 6.06 -13.88 -10.05
C ASP A 225 4.93 -14.74 -9.45
N MET A 226 4.06 -15.23 -10.32
CA MET A 226 2.96 -16.13 -9.95
C MET A 226 2.92 -17.27 -10.97
N ASP A 227 2.76 -18.49 -10.46
CA ASP A 227 2.60 -19.68 -11.30
C ASP A 227 1.23 -20.31 -10.99
N ALA A 228 0.31 -20.23 -11.91
CA ALA A 228 -1.04 -20.75 -11.75
C ALA A 228 -1.41 -21.61 -12.96
N GLU A 229 -1.81 -22.87 -12.70
CA GLU A 229 -2.21 -23.81 -13.74
C GLU A 229 -1.13 -24.09 -14.82
N GLY A 230 0.16 -23.92 -14.47
CA GLY A 230 1.30 -24.08 -15.37
C GLY A 230 1.59 -22.88 -16.28
N GLU A 231 0.96 -21.74 -16.00
CA GLU A 231 1.20 -20.47 -16.68
C GLU A 231 1.84 -19.47 -15.72
N THR A 232 2.98 -18.90 -16.11
CA THR A 232 3.69 -17.91 -15.29
C THR A 232 3.21 -16.51 -15.65
N LEU A 233 2.87 -15.73 -14.62
CA LEU A 233 2.59 -14.30 -14.70
C LEU A 233 3.65 -13.55 -13.90
N ARG A 234 4.18 -12.49 -14.48
CA ARG A 234 5.03 -11.50 -13.80
C ARG A 234 4.27 -10.22 -13.62
N ILE A 235 4.24 -9.72 -12.39
CA ILE A 235 3.63 -8.44 -12.02
C ILE A 235 4.77 -7.50 -11.63
N THR A 236 4.81 -6.33 -12.25
CA THR A 236 5.70 -5.24 -11.85
C THR A 236 4.82 -4.10 -11.35
N ILE A 237 5.10 -3.65 -10.13
CA ILE A 237 4.53 -2.43 -9.55
C ILE A 237 5.64 -1.40 -9.51
N ASP A 238 5.43 -0.24 -10.10
CA ASP A 238 6.41 0.85 -10.16
C ASP A 238 5.66 2.16 -9.88
N GLY A 239 6.07 2.92 -8.89
CA GLY A 239 5.38 4.16 -8.60
C GLY A 239 5.81 4.88 -7.34
N ASP A 240 5.00 5.86 -7.00
CA ASP A 240 5.28 6.87 -5.98
C ASP A 240 4.17 6.94 -4.93
N VAL A 241 4.56 7.20 -3.68
CA VAL A 241 3.68 7.67 -2.61
C VAL A 241 4.17 9.03 -2.16
N GLY A 242 3.39 10.08 -2.40
CA GLY A 242 3.66 11.43 -1.86
C GLY A 242 2.92 11.65 -0.55
N ILE A 243 3.56 12.26 0.43
CA ILE A 243 2.95 12.63 1.72
C ILE A 243 2.91 14.15 1.78
N ALA A 244 1.71 14.71 1.80
CA ALA A 244 1.53 16.14 1.93
C ALA A 244 1.48 16.55 3.40
N ASP A 245 2.24 17.61 3.72
CA ASP A 245 2.26 18.24 5.05
C ASP A 245 2.44 17.22 6.20
N PRO A 246 3.51 16.41 6.19
CA PRO A 246 3.70 15.35 7.18
C PRO A 246 3.68 15.91 8.61
N GLY A 247 2.93 15.24 9.50
CA GLY A 247 2.77 15.63 10.90
C GLY A 247 1.82 16.81 11.15
N GLN A 248 1.14 17.33 10.13
CA GLN A 248 0.12 18.36 10.30
C GLN A 248 -1.29 17.75 10.38
N PRO A 249 -2.22 18.40 11.08
CA PRO A 249 -3.62 17.94 11.12
C PRO A 249 -4.24 17.89 9.72
N VAL A 250 -4.98 16.82 9.44
CA VAL A 250 -5.64 16.60 8.15
C VAL A 250 -7.14 16.76 8.27
N GLU A 251 -7.71 17.61 7.43
CA GLU A 251 -9.16 17.74 7.30
C GLU A 251 -9.69 16.69 6.31
N VAL A 252 -10.53 15.79 6.81
CA VAL A 252 -11.19 14.76 5.99
C VAL A 252 -12.53 15.29 5.52
N PRO A 253 -12.78 15.41 4.21
CA PRO A 253 -14.08 15.81 3.69
C PRO A 253 -15.17 14.83 4.12
N MET A 254 -16.34 15.36 4.49
CA MET A 254 -17.45 14.52 4.96
C MET A 254 -18.40 14.21 3.80
N PRO A 255 -18.86 12.95 3.64
CA PRO A 255 -19.91 12.62 2.69
C PRO A 255 -21.24 13.26 3.12
N ASN A 256 -22.12 13.56 2.17
CA ASN A 256 -23.50 13.92 2.49
C ASN A 256 -24.33 12.62 2.60
N PRO A 257 -24.72 12.17 3.82
CA PRO A 257 -25.41 10.90 4.00
C PRO A 257 -26.72 10.75 3.22
N ALA A 258 -27.38 11.87 2.92
CA ALA A 258 -28.66 11.87 2.18
C ALA A 258 -28.51 11.46 0.69
N GLU A 259 -27.29 11.42 0.18
CA GLU A 259 -27.01 11.00 -1.19
C GLU A 259 -26.75 9.50 -1.32
N TYR A 260 -26.67 8.79 -0.20
CA TYR A 260 -26.29 7.36 -0.15
C TYR A 260 -27.49 6.49 0.22
N THR A 261 -27.56 5.32 -0.39
CA THR A 261 -28.56 4.29 -0.10
C THR A 261 -28.02 3.31 0.93
N ASP A 262 -28.79 3.00 1.95
CA ASP A 262 -28.46 1.96 2.96
C ASP A 262 -28.52 0.57 2.33
N ILE A 263 -27.50 -0.27 2.60
CA ILE A 263 -27.42 -1.67 2.19
C ILE A 263 -27.11 -2.57 3.38
#